data_39e62e6884a0c56700c49d706f98ae65
#
_entry.id   39e62e6884a0c56700c49d706f98ae65
#
_cell.length_a   1.000
_cell.length_b   1.000
_cell.length_c   1.000
_cell.angle_alpha   90.00
_cell.angle_beta   90.00
_cell.angle_gamma   90.00
#
_symmetry.space_group_name_H-M   'P 1'
#
loop_
_entity.id
_entity.type
_entity.pdbx_description
1 polymer ?
#
loop_
_entity_poly.entity_id
_entity_poly.type
_entity_poly.pdbx_seq_one_letter_code
_entity_poly.pdbx_strand_id
1 'polypeptide(L)'
;MNGSPVARLDSMSESNGAIGPRGGGRGQTLVVPGEDLGESEGLDPGHGVIVVDGRIKAVKQGRIRSNGGSVSVEPVHTRYIPRPGDLVIGYIEGCTNNLWFVELGAPFNAILPMSLGPGKIEFGGTRSVMDIGDAIICRIQEVEETHSSVATMKGMGLRKIRSGVIEEIDPHLLGRLIGKGGESLRSLKEDTECRIVVADNGRMWIDGDLEGILGVRN
;
A
#
# COMPACT_ATOMS: atom_id res chain seq x y z
N MET A 1 -52.01 -8.05 -52.59
CA MET A 1 -52.25 -7.04 -51.59
C MET A 1 -51.32 -7.30 -50.43
N ASN A 2 -50.45 -6.35 -50.22
CA ASN A 2 -49.61 -6.08 -49.02
C ASN A 2 -48.66 -7.16 -48.51
N GLY A 3 -47.46 -7.16 -49.12
CA GLY A 3 -46.24 -7.66 -48.46
C GLY A 3 -45.56 -6.51 -47.70
N SER A 4 -45.29 -6.73 -46.42
CA SER A 4 -44.38 -5.88 -45.66
C SER A 4 -42.95 -6.39 -45.83
N PRO A 5 -41.95 -5.52 -46.01
CA PRO A 5 -40.55 -5.94 -46.13
C PRO A 5 -39.94 -6.14 -44.75
N VAL A 6 -39.30 -7.30 -44.58
CA VAL A 6 -38.42 -7.60 -43.43
C VAL A 6 -37.13 -6.81 -43.65
N ALA A 7 -36.86 -5.88 -42.76
CA ALA A 7 -35.59 -5.13 -42.76
C ALA A 7 -34.43 -6.08 -42.38
N ARG A 8 -33.45 -6.19 -43.26
CA ARG A 8 -32.13 -6.77 -43.03
C ARG A 8 -31.38 -5.87 -42.06
N LEU A 9 -30.99 -6.42 -40.92
CA LEU A 9 -29.95 -5.86 -40.08
C LEU A 9 -28.64 -6.27 -40.66
N ASP A 10 -28.06 -5.38 -41.47
CA ASP A 10 -26.66 -5.48 -41.90
C ASP A 10 -25.73 -5.11 -40.75
N SER A 11 -24.92 -6.09 -40.43
CA SER A 11 -23.54 -6.03 -39.88
C SER A 11 -23.05 -4.64 -39.47
N MET A 12 -23.12 -4.36 -38.15
CA MET A 12 -22.18 -3.46 -37.52
C MET A 12 -20.90 -4.24 -37.22
N SER A 13 -19.89 -4.04 -38.03
CA SER A 13 -18.53 -4.49 -37.79
C SER A 13 -18.01 -3.83 -36.53
N GLU A 14 -17.83 -4.64 -35.51
CA GLU A 14 -17.03 -4.25 -34.33
C GLU A 14 -15.60 -4.01 -34.80
N SER A 15 -15.20 -2.75 -34.84
CA SER A 15 -13.81 -2.36 -34.94
C SER A 15 -13.14 -2.65 -33.60
N ASN A 16 -12.61 -3.85 -33.47
CA ASN A 16 -11.69 -4.23 -32.40
C ASN A 16 -10.41 -3.40 -32.57
N GLY A 17 -10.38 -2.23 -31.93
CA GLY A 17 -9.17 -1.40 -31.85
C GLY A 17 -8.16 -2.06 -30.94
N ALA A 18 -7.25 -2.84 -31.53
CA ALA A 18 -6.04 -3.28 -30.89
C ALA A 18 -5.28 -2.03 -30.41
N ILE A 19 -5.15 -1.87 -29.09
CA ILE A 19 -4.28 -0.87 -28.48
C ILE A 19 -2.85 -1.42 -28.58
N GLY A 20 -2.24 -1.26 -29.76
CA GLY A 20 -0.81 -1.45 -29.94
C GLY A 20 -0.04 -0.44 -29.10
N PRO A 21 1.22 -0.71 -28.72
CA PRO A 21 2.03 0.19 -27.91
C PRO A 21 2.26 1.51 -28.67
N ARG A 22 1.41 2.51 -28.44
CA ARG A 22 1.67 3.87 -28.91
C ARG A 22 2.79 4.43 -28.05
N GLY A 23 3.92 4.65 -28.72
CA GLY A 23 5.12 5.19 -28.12
C GLY A 23 4.90 6.49 -27.37
N GLY A 24 5.65 6.65 -26.26
CA GLY A 24 6.08 7.92 -25.72
C GLY A 24 5.00 8.84 -25.18
N GLY A 25 4.27 8.41 -24.14
CA GLY A 25 3.45 9.32 -23.34
C GLY A 25 3.27 8.75 -21.95
N ARG A 26 3.60 9.48 -20.91
CA ARG A 26 3.48 9.13 -19.47
C ARG A 26 2.01 9.05 -19.03
N GLY A 27 1.21 8.20 -19.65
CA GLY A 27 -0.13 7.85 -19.21
C GLY A 27 -0.10 6.43 -18.64
N GLN A 28 -0.10 6.32 -17.33
CA GLN A 28 -0.21 5.03 -16.65
C GLN A 28 -1.65 4.52 -16.83
N THR A 29 -1.88 3.66 -17.82
CA THR A 29 -3.19 3.08 -18.09
C THR A 29 -3.55 2.12 -16.96
N LEU A 30 -4.69 2.38 -16.31
CA LEU A 30 -5.27 1.48 -15.32
C LEU A 30 -5.95 0.32 -16.03
N VAL A 31 -5.69 -0.90 -15.59
CA VAL A 31 -6.27 -2.13 -16.13
C VAL A 31 -6.95 -2.95 -15.05
N VAL A 32 -7.92 -3.77 -15.47
CA VAL A 32 -8.67 -4.67 -14.58
C VAL A 32 -8.36 -6.13 -14.90
N PRO A 33 -8.58 -7.07 -13.95
CA PRO A 33 -8.39 -8.49 -14.20
C PRO A 33 -9.19 -8.98 -15.40
N GLY A 34 -8.53 -9.76 -16.28
CA GLY A 34 -9.10 -10.28 -17.53
C GLY A 34 -8.90 -9.37 -18.74
N GLU A 35 -8.48 -8.13 -18.55
CA GLU A 35 -8.21 -7.20 -19.66
C GLU A 35 -7.03 -7.66 -20.50
N ASP A 36 -7.17 -7.54 -21.81
CA ASP A 36 -6.20 -7.94 -22.81
C ASP A 36 -5.17 -6.81 -23.04
N LEU A 37 -3.91 -7.10 -22.82
CA LEU A 37 -2.82 -6.14 -22.91
C LEU A 37 -2.05 -6.21 -24.23
N GLY A 38 -2.42 -7.13 -25.12
CA GLY A 38 -1.81 -7.31 -26.45
C GLY A 38 -1.19 -8.69 -26.67
N GLU A 39 -0.49 -8.83 -27.78
CA GLU A 39 0.18 -10.08 -28.16
C GLU A 39 1.42 -10.31 -27.30
N SER A 40 1.71 -11.59 -26.98
CA SER A 40 2.86 -11.97 -26.16
C SER A 40 4.16 -12.10 -26.95
N GLU A 41 4.12 -11.98 -28.29
CA GLU A 41 5.29 -12.16 -29.13
C GLU A 41 6.39 -11.13 -28.79
N GLY A 42 7.56 -11.64 -28.35
CA GLY A 42 8.71 -10.80 -27.99
C GLY A 42 8.59 -10.04 -26.67
N LEU A 43 7.57 -10.33 -25.85
CA LEU A 43 7.39 -9.73 -24.54
C LEU A 43 7.43 -10.78 -23.44
N ASP A 44 8.25 -10.54 -22.40
CA ASP A 44 8.27 -11.38 -21.20
C ASP A 44 7.14 -10.99 -20.25
N PRO A 45 6.25 -11.94 -19.88
CA PRO A 45 5.20 -11.67 -18.91
C PRO A 45 5.80 -11.49 -17.51
N GLY A 46 5.67 -10.29 -16.96
CA GLY A 46 6.11 -9.95 -15.61
C GLY A 46 5.03 -10.19 -14.56
N HIS A 47 5.17 -9.52 -13.41
CA HIS A 47 4.22 -9.63 -12.32
C HIS A 47 2.83 -9.09 -12.68
N GLY A 48 1.77 -9.80 -12.25
CA GLY A 48 0.38 -9.34 -12.43
C GLY A 48 -0.20 -9.57 -13.81
N VAL A 49 0.46 -10.35 -14.68
CA VAL A 49 -0.02 -10.76 -16.00
C VAL A 49 0.15 -12.25 -16.22
N ILE A 50 -0.62 -12.82 -17.14
CA ILE A 50 -0.47 -14.21 -17.64
C ILE A 50 -0.58 -14.21 -19.15
N VAL A 51 -0.05 -15.25 -19.79
CA VAL A 51 -0.23 -15.49 -21.22
C VAL A 51 -1.32 -16.54 -21.42
N VAL A 52 -2.35 -16.20 -22.18
CA VAL A 52 -3.44 -17.10 -22.56
C VAL A 52 -3.65 -16.96 -24.06
N ASP A 53 -3.57 -18.07 -24.79
CA ASP A 53 -3.76 -18.14 -26.26
C ASP A 53 -2.87 -17.12 -27.04
N GLY A 54 -1.59 -16.97 -26.63
CA GLY A 54 -0.64 -16.04 -27.25
C GLY A 54 -0.88 -14.57 -26.93
N ARG A 55 -1.77 -14.25 -26.02
CA ARG A 55 -2.08 -12.88 -25.58
C ARG A 55 -1.77 -12.69 -24.09
N ILE A 56 -1.29 -11.51 -23.76
CA ILE A 56 -1.03 -11.10 -22.36
C ILE A 56 -2.34 -10.57 -21.76
N LYS A 57 -2.75 -11.13 -20.61
CA LYS A 57 -3.93 -10.69 -19.87
C LYS A 57 -3.54 -10.25 -18.47
N ALA A 58 -4.15 -9.17 -18.00
CA ALA A 58 -4.01 -8.72 -16.62
C ALA A 58 -4.69 -9.73 -15.66
N VAL A 59 -4.05 -10.08 -14.55
CA VAL A 59 -4.65 -10.89 -13.45
C VAL A 59 -4.90 -10.08 -12.20
N LYS A 60 -4.45 -8.82 -12.20
CA LYS A 60 -4.64 -7.88 -11.08
C LYS A 60 -5.11 -6.53 -11.61
N GLN A 61 -5.91 -5.84 -10.81
CA GLN A 61 -6.19 -4.43 -11.06
C GLN A 61 -4.94 -3.61 -10.75
N GLY A 62 -4.51 -2.78 -11.70
CA GLY A 62 -3.27 -2.03 -11.52
C GLY A 62 -2.92 -1.18 -12.72
N ARG A 63 -1.73 -0.62 -12.69
CA ARG A 63 -1.16 0.19 -13.78
C ARG A 63 -0.19 -0.65 -14.60
N ILE A 64 -0.30 -0.56 -15.92
CA ILE A 64 0.62 -1.23 -16.83
C ILE A 64 2.00 -0.58 -16.70
N ARG A 65 3.02 -1.42 -16.53
CA ARG A 65 4.43 -1.06 -16.71
C ARG A 65 5.03 -1.88 -17.86
N SER A 66 5.56 -1.19 -18.85
CA SER A 66 6.32 -1.80 -19.94
C SER A 66 7.76 -1.29 -19.87
N ASN A 67 8.71 -2.20 -19.70
CA ASN A 67 10.14 -1.91 -19.74
C ASN A 67 10.79 -2.79 -20.80
N GLY A 68 11.10 -2.22 -21.97
CA GLY A 68 12.03 -2.75 -22.97
C GLY A 68 11.96 -4.23 -23.36
N GLY A 69 10.77 -4.88 -23.29
CA GLY A 69 10.59 -6.29 -23.58
C GLY A 69 9.82 -7.06 -22.49
N SER A 70 9.43 -6.41 -21.41
CA SER A 70 8.59 -7.04 -20.38
C SER A 70 7.36 -6.19 -20.10
N VAL A 71 6.22 -6.85 -19.88
CA VAL A 71 4.95 -6.22 -19.50
C VAL A 71 4.54 -6.73 -18.14
N SER A 72 4.24 -5.83 -17.22
CA SER A 72 3.77 -6.13 -15.87
C SER A 72 2.61 -5.21 -15.48
N VAL A 73 1.79 -5.66 -14.55
CA VAL A 73 0.75 -4.84 -13.92
C VAL A 73 1.12 -4.63 -12.45
N GLU A 74 1.36 -3.38 -12.12
CA GLU A 74 1.62 -2.95 -10.74
C GLU A 74 0.27 -2.63 -10.08
N PRO A 75 -0.14 -3.37 -9.03
CA PRO A 75 -1.42 -3.15 -8.37
C PRO A 75 -1.53 -1.75 -7.80
N VAL A 76 -2.68 -1.09 -8.00
CA VAL A 76 -2.94 0.27 -7.45
C VAL A 76 -3.20 0.23 -5.96
N HIS A 77 -3.84 -0.85 -5.48
CA HIS A 77 -4.13 -1.04 -4.06
C HIS A 77 -3.63 -2.41 -3.63
N THR A 78 -2.48 -2.47 -3.00
CA THR A 78 -2.04 -3.65 -2.27
C THR A 78 -2.22 -3.38 -0.78
N ARG A 79 -2.90 -4.30 -0.09
CA ARG A 79 -2.83 -4.30 1.37
C ARG A 79 -1.38 -4.50 1.78
N TYR A 80 -0.99 -3.80 2.81
CA TYR A 80 0.33 -3.99 3.40
C TYR A 80 0.51 -5.45 3.83
N ILE A 81 1.65 -6.03 3.50
CA ILE A 81 2.05 -7.38 3.94
C ILE A 81 3.25 -7.20 4.85
N PRO A 82 3.12 -7.52 6.16
CA PRO A 82 4.19 -7.36 7.13
C PRO A 82 5.45 -8.14 6.76
N ARG A 83 6.62 -7.52 6.99
CA ARG A 83 7.93 -8.16 6.85
C ARG A 83 8.74 -7.91 8.11
N PRO A 84 9.58 -8.87 8.53
CA PRO A 84 10.50 -8.65 9.64
C PRO A 84 11.38 -7.42 9.40
N GLY A 85 11.42 -6.54 10.38
CA GLY A 85 12.20 -5.30 10.30
C GLY A 85 11.40 -4.06 9.89
N ASP A 86 10.20 -4.21 9.32
CA ASP A 86 9.36 -3.06 8.90
C ASP A 86 9.03 -2.15 10.09
N LEU A 87 9.16 -0.84 9.87
CA LEU A 87 8.64 0.19 10.76
C LEU A 87 7.17 0.43 10.41
N VAL A 88 6.27 0.31 11.36
CA VAL A 88 4.83 0.43 11.12
C VAL A 88 4.15 1.36 12.11
N ILE A 89 3.09 2.01 11.65
CA ILE A 89 2.16 2.78 12.48
C ILE A 89 0.86 1.99 12.54
N GLY A 90 0.45 1.64 13.76
CA GLY A 90 -0.77 0.86 13.97
C GLY A 90 -1.65 1.43 15.06
N TYR A 91 -2.88 0.95 15.09
CA TYR A 91 -3.85 1.26 16.14
C TYR A 91 -4.08 0.04 17.02
N ILE A 92 -4.19 0.25 18.32
CA ILE A 92 -4.61 -0.80 19.24
C ILE A 92 -6.09 -1.11 18.98
N GLU A 93 -6.37 -2.28 18.46
CA GLU A 93 -7.74 -2.73 18.21
C GLU A 93 -8.28 -3.59 19.36
N GLY A 94 -7.40 -4.23 20.09
CA GLY A 94 -7.75 -5.05 21.24
C GLY A 94 -6.61 -5.21 22.21
N CYS A 95 -6.94 -5.51 23.46
CA CYS A 95 -5.97 -5.81 24.50
C CYS A 95 -6.46 -6.92 25.42
N THR A 96 -5.52 -7.75 25.85
CA THR A 96 -5.70 -8.77 26.87
C THR A 96 -4.80 -8.47 28.08
N ASN A 97 -4.76 -9.35 29.05
CA ASN A 97 -3.93 -9.15 30.24
C ASN A 97 -2.41 -9.13 29.97
N ASN A 98 -1.97 -9.65 28.80
CA ASN A 98 -0.55 -9.85 28.50
C ASN A 98 -0.13 -9.44 27.09
N LEU A 99 -1.06 -8.98 26.23
CA LEU A 99 -0.75 -8.56 24.87
C LEU A 99 -1.77 -7.56 24.32
N TRP A 100 -1.37 -6.89 23.23
CA TRP A 100 -2.24 -6.04 22.40
C TRP A 100 -2.34 -6.61 20.98
N PHE A 101 -3.50 -6.39 20.38
CA PHE A 101 -3.72 -6.60 18.95
C PHE A 101 -3.58 -5.26 18.25
N VAL A 102 -2.71 -5.21 17.24
CA VAL A 102 -2.35 -3.97 16.54
C VAL A 102 -2.82 -4.07 15.09
N GLU A 103 -3.73 -3.19 14.72
CA GLU A 103 -4.21 -3.02 13.35
C GLU A 103 -3.16 -2.26 12.53
N LEU A 104 -2.73 -2.80 11.39
CA LEU A 104 -1.63 -2.29 10.55
C LEU A 104 -2.03 -1.96 9.11
N GLY A 105 -3.31 -2.10 8.72
CA GLY A 105 -3.73 -2.12 7.32
C GLY A 105 -3.38 -3.42 6.60
N ALA A 106 -2.94 -4.44 7.34
CA ALA A 106 -2.63 -5.77 6.87
C ALA A 106 -3.87 -6.69 6.90
N PRO A 107 -3.84 -7.87 6.23
CA PRO A 107 -4.93 -8.84 6.31
C PRO A 107 -5.21 -9.35 7.72
N PHE A 108 -4.18 -9.40 8.58
CA PHE A 108 -4.26 -9.84 9.97
C PHE A 108 -3.60 -8.81 10.90
N ASN A 109 -4.12 -8.69 12.11
CA ASN A 109 -3.53 -7.85 13.13
C ASN A 109 -2.19 -8.42 13.60
N ALA A 110 -1.26 -7.52 13.94
CA ALA A 110 -0.05 -7.94 14.62
C ALA A 110 -0.32 -8.15 16.12
N ILE A 111 0.43 -9.06 16.72
CA ILE A 111 0.45 -9.30 18.16
C ILE A 111 1.62 -8.53 18.75
N LEU A 112 1.35 -7.70 19.75
CA LEU A 112 2.36 -7.01 20.55
C LEU A 112 2.35 -7.61 21.98
N PRO A 113 3.25 -8.54 22.31
CA PRO A 113 3.36 -9.07 23.66
C PRO A 113 3.77 -7.99 24.66
N MET A 114 3.30 -8.08 25.88
CA MET A 114 3.63 -7.17 26.99
C MET A 114 5.15 -7.08 27.21
N SER A 115 5.86 -8.18 27.04
CA SER A 115 7.33 -8.25 27.13
C SER A 115 8.06 -7.41 26.08
N LEU A 116 7.42 -7.14 24.94
CA LEU A 116 7.91 -6.33 23.82
C LEU A 116 7.29 -4.93 23.78
N GLY A 117 6.42 -4.62 24.74
CA GLY A 117 5.79 -3.31 24.91
C GLY A 117 6.73 -2.24 25.47
N PRO A 118 6.22 -1.01 25.66
CA PRO A 118 7.00 0.11 26.17
C PRO A 118 7.25 -0.04 27.68
N GLY A 119 8.46 -0.41 28.07
CA GLY A 119 8.86 -0.49 29.47
C GLY A 119 8.50 -1.79 30.17
N LYS A 120 8.51 -1.74 31.51
CA LYS A 120 8.10 -2.84 32.40
C LYS A 120 6.62 -2.68 32.72
N ILE A 121 5.85 -3.71 32.44
CA ILE A 121 4.40 -3.71 32.64
C ILE A 121 4.05 -4.93 33.49
N GLU A 122 3.21 -4.77 34.49
CA GLU A 122 2.72 -5.88 35.30
C GLU A 122 1.59 -6.63 34.58
N PHE A 123 1.45 -7.90 34.87
CA PHE A 123 0.37 -8.71 34.30
C PHE A 123 -1.01 -8.10 34.63
N GLY A 124 -1.84 -7.93 33.58
CA GLY A 124 -3.12 -7.23 33.68
C GLY A 124 -3.05 -5.71 33.53
N GLY A 125 -1.84 -5.11 33.48
CA GLY A 125 -1.63 -3.67 33.37
C GLY A 125 -1.60 -3.13 31.94
N THR A 126 -1.90 -3.93 30.94
CA THR A 126 -1.81 -3.54 29.52
C THR A 126 -2.64 -2.30 29.19
N ARG A 127 -3.89 -2.23 29.68
CA ARG A 127 -4.80 -1.10 29.43
C ARG A 127 -4.34 0.21 30.05
N SER A 128 -3.60 0.17 31.16
CA SER A 128 -3.07 1.38 31.78
C SER A 128 -1.96 2.05 30.94
N VAL A 129 -1.31 1.28 30.07
CA VAL A 129 -0.23 1.76 29.22
C VAL A 129 -0.74 2.16 27.84
N MET A 130 -1.50 1.26 27.22
CA MET A 130 -2.15 1.49 25.91
C MET A 130 -3.51 0.83 25.89
N ASP A 131 -4.53 1.57 25.45
CA ASP A 131 -5.89 1.08 25.33
C ASP A 131 -6.37 1.11 23.88
N ILE A 132 -7.52 0.55 23.63
CA ILE A 132 -8.15 0.50 22.30
C ILE A 132 -8.29 1.91 21.74
N GLY A 133 -7.90 2.08 20.48
CA GLY A 133 -7.87 3.36 19.79
C GLY A 133 -6.55 4.12 19.89
N ASP A 134 -5.63 3.71 20.76
CA ASP A 134 -4.30 4.31 20.82
C ASP A 134 -3.49 4.00 19.58
N ALA A 135 -2.80 5.00 19.04
CA ALA A 135 -1.89 4.85 17.92
C ALA A 135 -0.45 4.65 18.42
N ILE A 136 0.28 3.77 17.76
CA ILE A 136 1.66 3.43 18.11
C ILE A 136 2.58 3.38 16.89
N ILE A 137 3.84 3.71 17.11
CA ILE A 137 4.94 3.38 16.19
C ILE A 137 5.63 2.15 16.74
N CYS A 138 5.64 1.08 15.97
CA CYS A 138 6.26 -0.18 16.35
C CYS A 138 7.04 -0.78 15.17
N ARG A 139 7.76 -1.86 15.41
CA ARG A 139 8.51 -2.59 14.40
C ARG A 139 8.04 -4.02 14.35
N ILE A 140 7.93 -4.59 13.15
CA ILE A 140 7.68 -6.03 13.00
C ILE A 140 8.96 -6.77 13.38
N GLN A 141 8.86 -7.63 14.37
CA GLN A 141 9.98 -8.45 14.84
C GLN A 141 10.10 -9.72 14.02
N GLU A 142 8.96 -10.40 13.84
CA GLU A 142 8.90 -11.66 13.10
C GLU A 142 7.51 -11.83 12.45
N VAL A 143 7.46 -12.66 11.42
CA VAL A 143 6.23 -13.08 10.76
C VAL A 143 6.25 -14.61 10.72
N GLU A 144 5.23 -15.23 11.28
CA GLU A 144 5.07 -16.68 11.31
C GLU A 144 4.56 -17.21 9.96
N GLU A 145 4.69 -18.51 9.73
CA GLU A 145 4.16 -19.19 8.53
C GLU A 145 2.64 -19.02 8.37
N THR A 146 1.92 -18.82 9.46
CA THR A 146 0.48 -18.51 9.51
C THR A 146 0.14 -17.09 9.09
N HIS A 147 1.15 -16.28 8.70
CA HIS A 147 1.05 -14.84 8.44
C HIS A 147 0.70 -13.98 9.69
N SER A 148 0.72 -14.56 10.87
CA SER A 148 0.67 -13.80 12.12
C SER A 148 1.99 -13.03 12.29
N SER A 149 1.90 -11.76 12.59
CA SER A 149 3.09 -10.92 12.81
C SER A 149 3.21 -10.54 14.28
N VAL A 150 4.44 -10.56 14.77
CA VAL A 150 4.79 -10.12 16.12
C VAL A 150 5.44 -8.75 16.01
N ALA A 151 4.86 -7.77 16.73
CA ALA A 151 5.38 -6.41 16.80
C ALA A 151 6.19 -6.20 18.08
N THR A 152 7.10 -5.24 18.05
CA THR A 152 7.86 -4.78 19.20
C THR A 152 7.89 -3.27 19.29
N MET A 153 7.86 -2.75 20.49
CA MET A 153 8.12 -1.34 20.80
C MET A 153 9.48 -1.14 21.49
N LYS A 154 10.32 -2.17 21.49
CA LYS A 154 11.69 -2.07 22.01
C LYS A 154 12.62 -1.59 20.91
N GLY A 155 12.99 -0.33 20.96
CA GLY A 155 13.88 0.30 20.01
C GLY A 155 13.78 1.83 20.03
N MET A 156 14.78 2.47 19.45
CA MET A 156 14.81 3.91 19.36
C MET A 156 13.69 4.42 18.43
N GLY A 157 12.93 5.42 18.88
CA GLY A 157 11.84 6.03 18.10
C GLY A 157 10.49 5.29 18.17
N LEU A 158 10.45 4.08 18.71
CA LEU A 158 9.21 3.31 18.88
C LEU A 158 8.47 3.80 20.13
N ARG A 159 7.20 4.17 19.96
CA ARG A 159 6.43 4.81 21.06
C ARG A 159 4.93 4.85 20.76
N LYS A 160 4.16 5.12 21.80
CA LYS A 160 2.78 5.58 21.70
C LYS A 160 2.74 6.99 21.09
N ILE A 161 1.90 7.22 20.11
CA ILE A 161 1.62 8.53 19.51
C ILE A 161 0.63 9.26 20.41
N ARG A 162 0.98 10.46 20.85
CA ARG A 162 0.16 11.27 21.77
C ARG A 162 -0.35 12.56 21.14
N SER A 163 0.26 12.99 20.03
CA SER A 163 -0.02 14.24 19.32
C SER A 163 0.21 14.06 17.83
N GLY A 164 -0.18 15.04 17.03
CA GLY A 164 -0.02 15.04 15.59
C GLY A 164 -1.14 14.33 14.84
N VAL A 165 -0.91 14.12 13.55
CA VAL A 165 -1.88 13.55 12.61
C VAL A 165 -1.26 12.32 11.95
N ILE A 166 -2.08 11.30 11.69
CA ILE A 166 -1.69 10.14 10.92
C ILE A 166 -2.41 10.21 9.58
N GLU A 167 -1.65 10.18 8.50
CA GLU A 167 -2.14 10.19 7.12
C GLU A 167 -1.81 8.86 6.44
N GLU A 168 -2.70 8.42 5.57
CA GLU A 168 -2.44 7.28 4.69
C GLU A 168 -1.80 7.78 3.39
N ILE A 169 -0.71 7.16 3.00
CA ILE A 169 0.06 7.50 1.80
C ILE A 169 -0.09 6.36 0.80
N ASP A 170 -0.39 6.72 -0.44
CA ASP A 170 -0.33 5.76 -1.53
C ASP A 170 1.09 5.16 -1.61
N PRO A 171 1.25 3.82 -1.61
CA PRO A 171 2.55 3.15 -1.70
C PRO A 171 3.44 3.63 -2.85
N HIS A 172 2.82 4.09 -3.95
CA HIS A 172 3.55 4.67 -5.10
C HIS A 172 4.23 5.99 -4.78
N LEU A 173 3.75 6.73 -3.78
CA LEU A 173 4.29 8.03 -3.40
C LEU A 173 5.40 7.90 -2.35
N LEU A 174 5.46 6.79 -1.60
CA LEU A 174 6.46 6.57 -0.54
C LEU A 174 7.89 6.79 -1.04
N GLY A 175 8.24 6.18 -2.17
CA GLY A 175 9.57 6.32 -2.76
C GLY A 175 9.92 7.76 -3.15
N ARG A 176 8.93 8.53 -3.63
CA ARG A 176 9.09 9.95 -4.00
C ARG A 176 9.18 10.83 -2.77
N LEU A 177 8.36 10.55 -1.75
CA LEU A 177 8.35 11.29 -0.49
C LEU A 177 9.66 11.14 0.27
N ILE A 178 10.19 9.92 0.34
CA ILE A 178 11.48 9.66 0.99
C ILE A 178 12.62 10.27 0.17
N GLY A 179 12.57 10.12 -1.17
CA GLY A 179 13.61 10.60 -2.08
C GLY A 179 14.88 9.77 -2.03
N LYS A 180 15.85 10.14 -2.85
CA LYS A 180 17.13 9.45 -2.93
C LYS A 180 17.94 9.70 -1.62
N GLY A 181 18.24 8.63 -0.89
CA GLY A 181 18.94 8.73 0.38
C GLY A 181 18.19 9.46 1.51
N GLY A 182 16.87 9.67 1.37
CA GLY A 182 16.05 10.36 2.36
C GLY A 182 16.12 11.89 2.29
N GLU A 183 16.69 12.47 1.23
CA GLU A 183 16.88 13.92 1.08
C GLU A 183 15.55 14.67 1.03
N SER A 184 14.57 14.18 0.24
CA SER A 184 13.25 14.85 0.14
C SER A 184 12.53 14.90 1.47
N LEU A 185 12.57 13.81 2.23
CA LEU A 185 11.94 13.76 3.55
C LEU A 185 12.68 14.66 4.56
N ARG A 186 14.00 14.83 4.42
CA ARG A 186 14.79 15.73 5.27
C ARG A 186 14.43 17.18 4.98
N SER A 187 14.44 17.59 3.70
CA SER A 187 14.01 18.94 3.31
C SER A 187 12.60 19.24 3.80
N LEU A 188 11.67 18.31 3.60
CA LEU A 188 10.29 18.47 4.05
C LEU A 188 10.18 18.71 5.56
N LYS A 189 10.98 18.00 6.37
CA LYS A 189 11.05 18.20 7.83
C LYS A 189 11.62 19.56 8.22
N GLU A 190 12.63 20.03 7.47
CA GLU A 190 13.29 21.33 7.70
C GLU A 190 12.36 22.47 7.28
N ASP A 191 11.74 22.35 6.11
CA ASP A 191 10.85 23.39 5.55
C ASP A 191 9.55 23.57 6.36
N THR A 192 9.04 22.49 6.96
CA THR A 192 7.76 22.51 7.71
C THR A 192 7.94 22.53 9.21
N GLU A 193 9.19 22.43 9.71
CA GLU A 193 9.54 22.29 11.13
C GLU A 193 8.78 21.15 11.85
N CYS A 194 8.25 20.18 11.08
CA CYS A 194 7.48 19.05 11.58
C CYS A 194 8.36 17.83 11.85
N ARG A 195 7.95 17.07 12.86
CA ARG A 195 8.42 15.70 13.06
C ARG A 195 7.61 14.78 12.15
N ILE A 196 8.27 14.12 11.20
CA ILE A 196 7.60 13.24 10.26
C ILE A 196 8.21 11.84 10.39
N VAL A 197 7.36 10.84 10.56
CA VAL A 197 7.72 9.42 10.50
C VAL A 197 6.91 8.76 9.40
N VAL A 198 7.61 8.25 8.40
CA VAL A 198 7.01 7.49 7.29
C VAL A 198 7.19 6.01 7.61
N ALA A 199 6.10 5.26 7.59
CA ALA A 199 6.07 3.84 7.92
C ALA A 199 5.90 2.99 6.65
N ASP A 200 6.42 1.75 6.70
CA ASP A 200 6.42 0.81 5.58
C ASP A 200 5.01 0.32 5.23
N ASN A 201 4.05 0.46 6.15
CA ASN A 201 2.65 0.12 5.92
C ASN A 201 1.82 1.24 5.27
N GLY A 202 2.47 2.27 4.70
CA GLY A 202 1.78 3.34 3.99
C GLY A 202 1.13 4.36 4.90
N ARG A 203 1.50 4.42 6.17
CA ARG A 203 1.06 5.46 7.11
C ARG A 203 2.20 6.42 7.42
N MET A 204 1.86 7.68 7.56
CA MET A 204 2.78 8.75 7.93
C MET A 204 2.25 9.48 9.16
N TRP A 205 3.09 9.61 10.18
CA TRP A 205 2.79 10.45 11.33
C TRP A 205 3.48 11.79 11.18
N ILE A 206 2.72 12.87 11.38
CA ILE A 206 3.17 14.26 11.29
C ILE A 206 2.84 14.94 12.61
N ASP A 207 3.83 15.54 13.25
CA ASP A 207 3.68 16.26 14.51
C ASP A 207 4.38 17.61 14.41
N GLY A 208 3.63 18.68 14.56
CA GLY A 208 4.08 20.07 14.42
C GLY A 208 2.93 21.01 14.65
N ASP A 209 3.10 22.25 14.25
CA ASP A 209 2.02 23.23 14.26
C ASP A 209 1.05 23.03 13.09
N LEU A 210 -0.04 23.75 13.09
CA LEU A 210 -1.10 23.61 12.07
C LEU A 210 -0.59 23.98 10.66
N GLU A 211 0.23 25.03 10.56
CA GLU A 211 0.77 25.49 9.28
C GLU A 211 1.75 24.49 8.71
N GLY A 212 2.64 23.94 9.53
CA GLY A 212 3.56 22.89 9.13
C GLY A 212 2.85 21.63 8.68
N ILE A 213 1.83 21.16 9.43
CA ILE A 213 1.03 19.99 9.06
C ILE A 213 0.33 20.20 7.71
N LEU A 214 -0.26 21.37 7.48
CA LEU A 214 -0.88 21.70 6.20
C LEU A 214 0.15 21.80 5.06
N GLY A 215 1.36 22.27 5.35
CA GLY A 215 2.47 22.32 4.41
C GLY A 215 2.92 20.91 3.94
N VAL A 216 2.89 19.92 4.83
CA VAL A 216 3.21 18.52 4.50
C VAL A 216 2.13 17.89 3.61
N ARG A 217 0.86 18.30 3.76
CA ARG A 217 -0.29 17.71 3.03
C ARG A 217 -0.47 18.25 1.61
N ASN A 218 0.14 19.38 1.25
CA ASN A 218 0.08 20.01 -0.07
C ASN A 218 1.23 19.55 -0.97
#